data_777716e98067da744a8a1fe2bab45c1a
#
_entry.id   777716e98067da744a8a1fe2bab45c1a
#
_cell.length_a   1.000
_cell.length_b   1.000
_cell.length_c   1.000
_cell.angle_alpha   90.00
_cell.angle_beta   90.00
_cell.angle_gamma   90.00
#
_symmetry.space_group_name_H-M   'P 1'
#
loop_
_entity.id
_entity.type
_entity.pdbx_description
1 polymer ?
#
loop_
_entity_poly.entity_id
_entity_poly.type
_entity_poly.pdbx_seq_one_letter_code
_entity_poly.pdbx_strand_id
1 'polypeptide(L)'
;MFLKWGYMAILITAPLGTGKTLKTIELIFEYLNQGREVYTNIIGLKITGVRNIESTPNDPFDWRDLPPESVLVYDEAHEHPAFSERDLLKNLKNEYYEDRLKAIQKMPNLSDTKRKSLYAEVEKEYSKFIKDRKEQILDIGLTMSMHRHFGQEVVLITQNPTKLNKDTLSNVTIHYVMRRKFGFEAANIWT
;
A
#
# COMPACT_ATOMS: atom_id res chain seq x y z
N MET A 1 -5.47 -6.43 -34.07
CA MET A 1 -6.50 -6.85 -33.10
C MET A 1 -5.83 -6.88 -31.75
N PHE A 2 -5.86 -5.76 -31.03
CA PHE A 2 -5.30 -5.70 -29.67
C PHE A 2 -6.25 -6.51 -28.78
N LEU A 3 -5.77 -7.62 -28.25
CA LEU A 3 -6.43 -8.29 -27.14
C LEU A 3 -6.56 -7.26 -26.03
N LYS A 4 -7.78 -6.85 -25.72
CA LYS A 4 -8.10 -6.08 -24.53
C LYS A 4 -7.79 -7.03 -23.36
N TRP A 5 -6.56 -6.95 -22.86
CA TRP A 5 -6.17 -7.65 -21.63
C TRP A 5 -7.12 -7.15 -20.56
N GLY A 6 -7.82 -8.07 -19.91
CA GLY A 6 -8.68 -7.69 -18.78
C GLY A 6 -7.84 -7.03 -17.70
N TYR A 7 -8.42 -6.13 -16.95
CA TYR A 7 -7.77 -5.42 -15.84
C TYR A 7 -7.08 -6.40 -14.90
N MET A 8 -5.78 -6.20 -14.67
CA MET A 8 -4.89 -7.20 -14.06
C MET A 8 -4.25 -6.66 -12.79
N ALA A 9 -3.96 -7.56 -11.87
CA ALA A 9 -2.99 -7.32 -10.82
C ALA A 9 -1.66 -7.95 -11.22
N ILE A 10 -0.64 -7.13 -11.36
CA ILE A 10 0.71 -7.52 -11.77
C ILE A 10 1.63 -7.46 -10.54
N LEU A 11 2.43 -8.49 -10.34
CA LEU A 11 3.48 -8.53 -9.34
C LEU A 11 4.85 -8.52 -10.04
N ILE A 12 5.73 -7.63 -9.62
CA ILE A 12 7.13 -7.61 -10.04
C ILE A 12 8.00 -7.95 -8.84
N THR A 13 8.76 -9.04 -8.93
CA THR A 13 9.70 -9.41 -7.88
C THR A 13 11.12 -9.51 -8.41
N ALA A 14 12.04 -8.91 -7.66
CA ALA A 14 13.46 -8.98 -7.99
C ALA A 14 14.34 -8.60 -6.80
N PRO A 15 15.51 -9.21 -6.64
CA PRO A 15 16.53 -8.74 -5.71
C PRO A 15 16.96 -7.30 -6.00
N LEU A 16 17.62 -6.67 -5.02
CA LEU A 16 18.18 -5.33 -5.20
C LEU A 16 19.15 -5.28 -6.40
N GLY A 17 19.13 -4.16 -7.13
CA GLY A 17 20.02 -3.95 -8.27
C GLY A 17 19.70 -4.77 -9.52
N THR A 18 18.53 -5.39 -9.63
CA THR A 18 18.13 -6.22 -10.77
C THR A 18 17.45 -5.44 -11.90
N GLY A 19 17.16 -4.15 -11.72
CA GLY A 19 16.47 -3.33 -12.73
C GLY A 19 14.95 -3.30 -12.59
N LYS A 20 14.39 -3.61 -11.40
CA LYS A 20 12.93 -3.48 -11.14
C LYS A 20 12.37 -2.15 -11.62
N THR A 21 13.02 -1.07 -11.21
CA THR A 21 12.60 0.30 -11.55
C THR A 21 12.58 0.52 -13.07
N LEU A 22 13.53 -0.04 -13.81
CA LEU A 22 13.57 0.08 -15.28
C LEU A 22 12.36 -0.62 -15.91
N LYS A 23 12.07 -1.86 -15.50
CA LYS A 23 10.88 -2.59 -15.98
C LYS A 23 9.58 -1.89 -15.59
N THR A 24 9.55 -1.30 -14.41
CA THR A 24 8.41 -0.50 -13.95
C THR A 24 8.20 0.74 -14.83
N ILE A 25 9.27 1.46 -15.16
CA ILE A 25 9.21 2.62 -16.04
C ILE A 25 8.72 2.23 -17.45
N GLU A 26 9.18 1.10 -17.97
CA GLU A 26 8.69 0.56 -19.25
C GLU A 26 7.17 0.34 -19.20
N LEU A 27 6.65 -0.33 -18.18
CA LEU A 27 5.20 -0.52 -18.00
C LEU A 27 4.44 0.80 -17.84
N ILE A 28 5.00 1.77 -17.10
CA ILE A 28 4.40 3.09 -16.97
C ILE A 28 4.23 3.75 -18.34
N PHE A 29 5.24 3.72 -19.20
CA PHE A 29 5.13 4.27 -20.55
C PHE A 29 4.12 3.51 -21.40
N GLU A 30 4.01 2.19 -21.26
CA GLU A 30 2.99 1.40 -21.95
C GLU A 30 1.58 1.86 -21.55
N TYR A 31 1.31 2.10 -20.27
CA TYR A 31 0.02 2.61 -19.79
C TYR A 31 -0.25 4.06 -20.23
N LEU A 32 0.74 4.93 -20.15
CA LEU A 32 0.60 6.31 -20.62
C LEU A 32 0.30 6.37 -22.13
N ASN A 33 0.92 5.50 -22.94
CA ASN A 33 0.64 5.38 -24.37
C ASN A 33 -0.78 4.86 -24.66
N GLN A 34 -1.40 4.17 -23.71
CA GLN A 34 -2.80 3.76 -23.77
C GLN A 34 -3.76 4.87 -23.31
N GLY A 35 -3.24 6.05 -22.92
CA GLY A 35 -4.02 7.18 -22.43
C GLY A 35 -4.50 7.02 -20.97
N ARG A 36 -3.90 6.09 -20.20
CA ARG A 36 -4.29 5.85 -18.80
C ARG A 36 -3.54 6.77 -17.85
N GLU A 37 -4.21 7.22 -16.80
CA GLU A 37 -3.55 7.93 -15.70
C GLU A 37 -2.81 6.93 -14.81
N VAL A 38 -1.56 7.23 -14.48
CA VAL A 38 -0.70 6.38 -13.63
C VAL A 38 -0.44 7.08 -12.30
N TYR A 39 -0.65 6.36 -11.22
CA TYR A 39 -0.42 6.78 -9.85
C TYR A 39 0.68 5.93 -9.23
N THR A 40 1.64 6.54 -8.52
CA THR A 40 2.77 5.81 -7.95
C THR A 40 3.32 6.45 -6.68
N ASN A 41 3.84 5.62 -5.78
CA ASN A 41 4.60 6.03 -4.60
C ASN A 41 6.13 6.07 -4.84
N ILE A 42 6.58 5.87 -6.09
CA ILE A 42 8.03 5.91 -6.40
C ILE A 42 8.55 7.32 -6.22
N ILE A 43 9.41 7.49 -5.21
CA ILE A 43 9.98 8.79 -4.86
C ILE A 43 10.88 9.31 -6.00
N GLY A 44 10.69 10.59 -6.36
CA GLY A 44 11.54 11.26 -7.34
C GLY A 44 11.23 10.94 -8.81
N LEU A 45 10.23 10.11 -9.09
CA LEU A 45 9.79 9.85 -10.45
C LEU A 45 9.04 11.07 -11.00
N LYS A 46 9.59 11.67 -12.07
CA LYS A 46 9.04 12.86 -12.74
C LYS A 46 8.78 12.54 -14.21
N ILE A 47 7.63 11.95 -14.48
CA ILE A 47 7.17 11.61 -15.83
C ILE A 47 5.84 12.33 -16.06
N THR A 48 5.69 13.02 -17.19
CA THR A 48 4.43 13.66 -17.56
C THR A 48 3.31 12.62 -17.65
N GLY A 49 2.18 12.88 -16.99
CA GLY A 49 1.04 11.94 -16.93
C GLY A 49 1.11 10.97 -15.75
N VAL A 50 2.18 10.98 -14.96
CA VAL A 50 2.29 10.22 -13.70
C VAL A 50 2.00 11.14 -12.52
N ARG A 51 1.18 10.67 -11.59
CA ARG A 51 0.85 11.36 -10.34
C ARG A 51 1.47 10.62 -9.15
N ASN A 52 2.17 11.36 -8.31
CA ASN A 52 2.71 10.80 -7.08
C ASN A 52 1.61 10.70 -6.01
N ILE A 53 1.63 9.59 -5.27
CA ILE A 53 0.80 9.36 -4.10
C ILE A 53 1.67 9.27 -2.86
N GLU A 54 1.12 9.70 -1.74
CA GLU A 54 1.74 9.51 -0.43
C GLU A 54 1.10 8.30 0.25
N SER A 55 1.92 7.50 0.89
CA SER A 55 1.48 6.34 1.65
C SER A 55 2.44 6.06 2.79
N THR A 56 1.90 5.91 3.98
CA THR A 56 2.66 5.54 5.17
C THR A 56 2.00 4.35 5.87
N PRO A 57 2.68 3.62 6.75
CA PRO A 57 2.05 2.54 7.51
C PRO A 57 0.86 2.98 8.37
N ASN A 58 0.86 4.22 8.88
CA ASN A 58 -0.23 4.75 9.70
C ASN A 58 -1.38 5.33 8.87
N ASP A 59 -1.07 5.80 7.67
CA ASP A 59 -2.03 6.34 6.71
C ASP A 59 -1.70 5.79 5.31
N PRO A 60 -1.98 4.51 5.07
CA PRO A 60 -1.69 3.86 3.81
C PRO A 60 -2.65 4.33 2.72
N PHE A 61 -2.12 4.47 1.52
CA PHE A 61 -2.90 4.85 0.35
C PHE A 61 -3.96 3.79 0.02
N ASP A 62 -5.20 4.25 -0.22
CA ASP A 62 -6.29 3.37 -0.62
C ASP A 62 -6.47 3.41 -2.15
N TRP A 63 -6.29 2.28 -2.82
CA TRP A 63 -6.47 2.17 -4.26
C TRP A 63 -7.88 2.52 -4.74
N ARG A 64 -8.89 2.40 -3.84
CA ARG A 64 -10.29 2.73 -4.12
C ARG A 64 -10.54 4.22 -4.33
N ASP A 65 -9.62 5.06 -3.85
CA ASP A 65 -9.66 6.52 -4.05
C ASP A 65 -9.22 6.95 -5.46
N LEU A 66 -8.71 6.00 -6.25
CA LEU A 66 -8.29 6.28 -7.62
C LEU A 66 -9.48 6.38 -8.57
N PRO A 67 -9.40 7.24 -9.60
CA PRO A 67 -10.38 7.27 -10.67
C PRO A 67 -10.53 5.90 -11.37
N PRO A 68 -11.71 5.60 -11.91
CA PRO A 68 -11.87 4.44 -12.78
C PRO A 68 -10.85 4.43 -13.93
N GLU A 69 -10.47 3.25 -14.39
CA GLU A 69 -9.52 3.02 -15.50
C GLU A 69 -8.09 3.51 -15.25
N SER A 70 -7.76 3.97 -14.05
CA SER A 70 -6.39 4.34 -13.67
C SER A 70 -5.49 3.13 -13.42
N VAL A 71 -4.20 3.39 -13.28
CA VAL A 71 -3.18 2.39 -12.95
C VAL A 71 -2.47 2.78 -11.66
N LEU A 72 -2.46 1.89 -10.69
CA LEU A 72 -1.63 2.01 -9.49
C LEU A 72 -0.32 1.25 -9.69
N VAL A 73 0.79 1.95 -9.57
CA VAL A 73 2.14 1.34 -9.52
C VAL A 73 2.72 1.57 -8.14
N TYR A 74 2.72 0.53 -7.32
CA TYR A 74 3.11 0.62 -5.91
C TYR A 74 4.43 -0.09 -5.65
N ASP A 75 5.48 0.70 -5.40
CA ASP A 75 6.80 0.18 -5.06
C ASP A 75 6.89 -0.18 -3.58
N GLU A 76 7.74 -1.15 -3.27
CA GLU A 76 7.91 -1.76 -1.95
C GLU A 76 6.55 -2.14 -1.31
N ALA A 77 5.70 -2.82 -2.08
CA ALA A 77 4.32 -3.15 -1.69
C ALA A 77 4.22 -3.85 -0.32
N HIS A 78 5.28 -4.47 0.15
CA HIS A 78 5.36 -5.09 1.47
C HIS A 78 5.46 -4.07 2.63
N GLU A 79 5.64 -2.79 2.35
CA GLU A 79 5.56 -1.72 3.34
C GLU A 79 4.13 -1.17 3.49
N HIS A 80 3.19 -1.60 2.65
CA HIS A 80 1.78 -1.26 2.78
C HIS A 80 1.09 -2.26 3.73
N PRO A 81 0.45 -1.80 4.82
CA PRO A 81 -0.09 -2.70 5.84
C PRO A 81 -1.13 -3.70 5.32
N ALA A 82 -1.94 -3.31 4.34
CA ALA A 82 -2.96 -4.18 3.77
C ALA A 82 -2.39 -5.27 2.84
N PHE A 83 -1.17 -5.10 2.34
CA PHE A 83 -0.53 -6.05 1.43
C PHE A 83 0.56 -6.88 2.09
N SER A 84 1.07 -6.41 3.23
CA SER A 84 2.19 -7.02 3.94
C SER A 84 1.81 -8.32 4.63
N GLU A 85 2.73 -9.31 4.62
CA GLU A 85 2.66 -10.49 5.50
C GLU A 85 2.94 -10.13 6.96
N ARG A 86 3.66 -9.03 7.20
CA ARG A 86 3.96 -8.55 8.55
C ARG A 86 2.82 -7.69 9.09
N ASP A 87 2.52 -7.83 10.37
CA ASP A 87 1.62 -6.89 11.06
C ASP A 87 2.33 -5.54 11.27
N LEU A 88 2.23 -4.66 10.28
CA LEU A 88 2.74 -3.30 10.34
C LEU A 88 1.86 -2.37 11.20
N LEU A 89 0.63 -2.80 11.54
CA LEU A 89 -0.31 -2.05 12.35
C LEU A 89 -0.18 -2.36 13.86
N LYS A 90 0.77 -3.18 14.26
CA LYS A 90 0.96 -3.55 15.67
C LYS A 90 1.11 -2.33 16.58
N ASN A 91 1.81 -1.31 16.11
CA ASN A 91 2.09 -0.08 16.86
C ASN A 91 1.32 1.13 16.30
N LEU A 92 0.16 0.90 15.69
CA LEU A 92 -0.67 1.99 15.20
C LEU A 92 -1.08 2.91 16.36
N LYS A 93 -0.87 4.20 16.19
CA LYS A 93 -1.12 5.23 17.19
C LYS A 93 -1.89 6.38 16.58
N ASN A 94 -2.53 7.15 17.46
CA ASN A 94 -3.19 8.39 17.09
C ASN A 94 -2.82 9.48 18.11
N GLU A 95 -2.16 10.52 17.66
CA GLU A 95 -1.63 11.60 18.51
C GLU A 95 -2.74 12.32 19.28
N TYR A 96 -3.91 12.52 18.68
CA TYR A 96 -5.04 13.16 19.35
C TYR A 96 -5.45 12.44 20.65
N TYR A 97 -5.58 11.12 20.61
CA TYR A 97 -5.92 10.33 21.78
C TYR A 97 -4.78 10.27 22.80
N GLU A 98 -3.55 10.12 22.31
CA GLU A 98 -2.37 10.13 23.21
C GLU A 98 -2.25 11.45 23.96
N ASP A 99 -2.49 12.57 23.30
CA ASP A 99 -2.43 13.89 23.93
C ASP A 99 -3.61 14.14 24.90
N ARG A 100 -4.81 13.65 24.58
CA ARG A 100 -5.95 13.65 25.52
C ARG A 100 -5.61 12.87 26.80
N LEU A 101 -5.03 11.69 26.68
CA LEU A 101 -4.63 10.86 27.83
C LEU A 101 -3.56 11.56 28.68
N LYS A 102 -2.55 12.18 28.05
CA LYS A 102 -1.52 12.98 28.73
C LYS A 102 -2.14 14.20 29.43
N ALA A 103 -3.08 14.88 28.79
CA ALA A 103 -3.76 16.04 29.35
C ALA A 103 -4.54 15.69 30.62
N ILE A 104 -5.28 14.56 30.62
CA ILE A 104 -6.04 14.09 31.81
C ILE A 104 -5.08 13.83 32.99
N GLN A 105 -3.91 13.26 32.73
CA GLN A 105 -2.90 13.01 33.78
C GLN A 105 -2.39 14.30 34.43
N LYS A 106 -2.29 15.39 33.65
CA LYS A 106 -1.74 16.69 34.08
C LYS A 106 -2.81 17.66 34.61
N MET A 107 -4.12 17.33 34.57
CA MET A 107 -5.18 18.22 35.02
C MET A 107 -5.06 18.52 36.51
N PRO A 108 -4.88 19.79 36.91
CA PRO A 108 -4.90 20.18 38.31
C PRO A 108 -6.32 20.10 38.89
N ASN A 109 -6.45 19.87 40.16
CA ASN A 109 -7.72 19.93 40.93
C ASN A 109 -8.75 18.86 40.56
N LEU A 110 -8.35 17.78 39.89
CA LEU A 110 -9.23 16.65 39.61
C LEU A 110 -9.04 15.56 40.68
N SER A 111 -10.16 15.09 41.29
CA SER A 111 -10.08 13.96 42.23
C SER A 111 -9.60 12.70 41.49
N ASP A 112 -8.87 11.83 42.22
CA ASP A 112 -8.30 10.62 41.62
C ASP A 112 -9.36 9.68 41.02
N THR A 113 -10.52 9.59 41.64
CA THR A 113 -11.65 8.81 41.13
C THR A 113 -12.13 9.35 39.78
N LYS A 114 -12.30 10.69 39.68
CA LYS A 114 -12.77 11.33 38.46
C LYS A 114 -11.72 11.26 37.34
N ARG A 115 -10.44 11.38 37.70
CA ARG A 115 -9.31 11.22 36.76
C ARG A 115 -9.28 9.80 36.18
N LYS A 116 -9.41 8.78 37.02
CA LYS A 116 -9.47 7.37 36.57
C LYS A 116 -10.66 7.09 35.66
N SER A 117 -11.84 7.65 36.00
CA SER A 117 -13.04 7.49 35.15
C SER A 117 -12.86 8.12 33.77
N LEU A 118 -12.37 9.37 33.70
CA LEU A 118 -12.10 10.07 32.45
C LEU A 118 -11.01 9.36 31.61
N TYR A 119 -9.95 8.89 32.27
CA TYR A 119 -8.90 8.15 31.60
C TYR A 119 -9.41 6.86 30.98
N ALA A 120 -10.20 6.07 31.71
CA ALA A 120 -10.76 4.84 31.22
C ALA A 120 -11.77 5.05 30.08
N GLU A 121 -12.52 6.16 30.09
CA GLU A 121 -13.43 6.53 29.01
C GLU A 121 -12.65 6.82 27.71
N VAL A 122 -11.62 7.68 27.78
CA VAL A 122 -10.81 8.02 26.62
C VAL A 122 -9.99 6.80 26.13
N GLU A 123 -9.50 5.96 27.01
CA GLU A 123 -8.79 4.72 26.65
C GLU A 123 -9.72 3.74 25.90
N LYS A 124 -10.98 3.64 26.32
CA LYS A 124 -11.98 2.83 25.62
C LYS A 124 -12.29 3.38 24.22
N GLU A 125 -12.48 4.71 24.11
CA GLU A 125 -12.67 5.36 22.80
C GLU A 125 -11.46 5.13 21.90
N TYR A 126 -10.25 5.29 22.42
CA TYR A 126 -9.01 5.10 21.69
C TYR A 126 -8.86 3.65 21.22
N SER A 127 -9.11 2.68 22.09
CA SER A 127 -9.04 1.26 21.73
C SER A 127 -10.02 0.90 20.61
N LYS A 128 -11.24 1.47 20.65
CA LYS A 128 -12.23 1.31 19.60
C LYS A 128 -11.75 1.95 18.29
N PHE A 129 -11.26 3.20 18.34
CA PHE A 129 -10.73 3.88 17.17
C PHE A 129 -9.60 3.09 16.49
N ILE A 130 -8.62 2.59 17.27
CA ILE A 130 -7.50 1.79 16.73
C ILE A 130 -8.01 0.51 16.08
N LYS A 131 -8.99 -0.16 16.68
CA LYS A 131 -9.59 -1.36 16.11
C LYS A 131 -10.26 -1.07 14.76
N ASP A 132 -11.15 -0.07 14.75
CA ASP A 132 -11.90 0.32 13.54
C ASP A 132 -10.95 0.77 12.42
N ARG A 133 -9.88 1.53 12.77
CA ARG A 133 -8.87 1.96 11.79
C ARG A 133 -8.07 0.79 11.21
N LYS A 134 -7.69 -0.18 12.03
CA LYS A 134 -7.02 -1.42 11.56
C LYS A 134 -7.91 -2.19 10.59
N GLU A 135 -9.18 -2.36 10.92
CA GLU A 135 -10.14 -3.04 10.05
C GLU A 135 -10.30 -2.33 8.72
N GLN A 136 -10.42 -1.00 8.71
CA GLN A 136 -10.46 -0.18 7.48
C GLN A 136 -9.23 -0.36 6.61
N ILE A 137 -8.03 -0.35 7.20
CA ILE A 137 -6.78 -0.50 6.47
C ILE A 137 -6.67 -1.91 5.88
N LEU A 138 -6.99 -2.95 6.64
CA LEU A 138 -6.92 -4.33 6.16
C LEU A 138 -7.95 -4.60 5.05
N ASP A 139 -9.10 -3.94 5.10
CA ASP A 139 -10.14 -4.04 4.08
C ASP A 139 -9.66 -3.57 2.69
N ILE A 140 -8.68 -2.66 2.62
CA ILE A 140 -8.04 -2.25 1.35
C ILE A 140 -7.47 -3.47 0.61
N GLY A 141 -6.82 -4.38 1.33
CA GLY A 141 -6.26 -5.60 0.76
C GLY A 141 -7.32 -6.65 0.43
N LEU A 142 -8.29 -6.86 1.32
CA LEU A 142 -9.36 -7.83 1.15
C LEU A 142 -10.24 -7.50 -0.07
N THR A 143 -10.48 -6.21 -0.31
CA THR A 143 -11.29 -5.74 -1.45
C THR A 143 -10.51 -5.62 -2.76
N MET A 144 -9.21 -5.95 -2.76
CA MET A 144 -8.35 -5.80 -3.94
C MET A 144 -8.86 -6.55 -5.17
N SER A 145 -9.56 -7.66 -5.02
CA SER A 145 -10.18 -8.39 -6.14
C SER A 145 -11.18 -7.55 -6.93
N MET A 146 -11.71 -6.48 -6.33
CA MET A 146 -12.72 -5.62 -6.94
C MET A 146 -12.14 -4.55 -7.89
N HIS A 147 -10.80 -4.35 -7.92
CA HIS A 147 -10.16 -3.36 -8.80
C HIS A 147 -10.57 -3.50 -10.26
N ARG A 148 -10.85 -4.72 -10.71
CA ARG A 148 -11.31 -5.04 -12.06
C ARG A 148 -12.66 -4.42 -12.41
N HIS A 149 -13.57 -4.30 -11.42
CA HIS A 149 -14.89 -3.70 -11.62
C HIS A 149 -14.81 -2.19 -11.90
N PHE A 150 -13.74 -1.55 -11.43
CA PHE A 150 -13.46 -0.14 -11.69
C PHE A 150 -12.54 0.09 -12.89
N GLY A 151 -12.16 -0.97 -13.59
CA GLY A 151 -11.23 -0.87 -14.71
C GLY A 151 -9.81 -0.48 -14.29
N GLN A 152 -9.49 -0.60 -13.02
CA GLN A 152 -8.17 -0.27 -12.49
C GLN A 152 -7.19 -1.42 -12.66
N GLU A 153 -5.93 -1.10 -12.92
CA GLU A 153 -4.83 -2.05 -12.85
C GLU A 153 -3.91 -1.74 -11.69
N VAL A 154 -3.41 -2.79 -11.07
CA VAL A 154 -2.53 -2.68 -9.89
C VAL A 154 -1.22 -3.39 -10.18
N VAL A 155 -0.12 -2.65 -10.16
CA VAL A 155 1.24 -3.16 -10.30
C VAL A 155 1.92 -3.07 -8.94
N LEU A 156 2.14 -4.21 -8.31
CA LEU A 156 2.83 -4.32 -7.03
C LEU A 156 4.28 -4.70 -7.26
N ILE A 157 5.19 -4.02 -6.60
CA ILE A 157 6.63 -4.25 -6.71
C ILE A 157 7.18 -4.60 -5.34
N THR A 158 7.95 -5.67 -5.25
CA THR A 158 8.61 -6.08 -4.01
C THR A 158 9.90 -6.85 -4.31
N GLN A 159 10.73 -7.05 -3.30
CA GLN A 159 11.95 -7.83 -3.45
C GLN A 159 11.68 -9.34 -3.45
N ASN A 160 10.67 -9.79 -2.70
CA ASN A 160 10.34 -11.19 -2.53
C ASN A 160 8.82 -11.34 -2.34
N PRO A 161 8.14 -12.24 -3.06
CA PRO A 161 6.71 -12.46 -2.94
C PRO A 161 6.30 -12.91 -1.52
N THR A 162 7.17 -13.61 -0.79
CA THR A 162 6.89 -14.06 0.59
C THR A 162 6.70 -12.92 1.60
N LYS A 163 7.02 -11.69 1.22
CA LYS A 163 6.76 -10.50 2.04
C LYS A 163 5.32 -9.99 1.93
N LEU A 164 4.58 -10.47 0.92
CA LEU A 164 3.17 -10.13 0.73
C LEU A 164 2.27 -11.19 1.34
N ASN A 165 1.13 -10.77 1.86
CA ASN A 165 0.14 -11.67 2.42
C ASN A 165 -0.56 -12.52 1.34
N LYS A 166 -1.21 -13.61 1.76
CA LYS A 166 -1.84 -14.57 0.86
C LYS A 166 -2.99 -13.97 0.06
N ASP A 167 -3.75 -13.06 0.67
CA ASP A 167 -4.90 -12.41 0.02
C ASP A 167 -4.43 -11.54 -1.14
N THR A 168 -3.36 -10.77 -0.96
CA THR A 168 -2.72 -9.99 -2.02
C THR A 168 -2.21 -10.91 -3.14
N LEU A 169 -1.47 -11.97 -2.80
CA LEU A 169 -0.91 -12.89 -3.78
C LEU A 169 -1.98 -13.63 -4.58
N SER A 170 -3.11 -13.97 -3.97
CA SER A 170 -4.22 -14.66 -4.65
C SER A 170 -4.88 -13.82 -5.75
N ASN A 171 -4.74 -12.48 -5.68
CA ASN A 171 -5.26 -11.56 -6.68
C ASN A 171 -4.30 -11.31 -7.85
N VAL A 172 -3.03 -11.71 -7.72
CA VAL A 172 -2.01 -11.54 -8.78
C VAL A 172 -2.36 -12.39 -10.00
N THR A 173 -2.45 -11.73 -11.15
CA THR A 173 -2.74 -12.40 -12.43
C THR A 173 -1.47 -12.69 -13.20
N ILE A 174 -0.49 -11.78 -13.15
CA ILE A 174 0.82 -11.91 -13.81
C ILE A 174 1.91 -11.67 -12.78
N HIS A 175 2.92 -12.54 -12.76
CA HIS A 175 4.06 -12.40 -11.89
C HIS A 175 5.36 -12.35 -12.69
N TYR A 176 5.97 -11.16 -12.78
CA TYR A 176 7.31 -11.00 -13.35
C TYR A 176 8.37 -11.29 -12.30
N VAL A 177 9.11 -12.38 -12.47
CA VAL A 177 10.25 -12.73 -11.65
C VAL A 177 11.51 -12.30 -12.37
N MET A 178 12.29 -11.37 -11.81
CA MET A 178 13.49 -10.83 -12.42
C MET A 178 14.72 -11.30 -11.66
N ARG A 179 15.75 -11.74 -12.41
CA ARG A 179 17.08 -12.06 -11.86
C ARG A 179 18.17 -11.49 -12.74
N ARG A 180 19.14 -10.83 -12.12
CA ARG A 180 20.32 -10.30 -12.83
C ARG A 180 21.12 -11.45 -13.43
N LYS A 181 21.53 -11.30 -14.68
CA LYS A 181 22.43 -12.24 -15.33
C LYS A 181 23.86 -11.93 -14.84
N PHE A 182 24.50 -12.93 -14.26
CA PHE A 182 25.87 -12.76 -13.73
C PHE A 182 26.82 -12.25 -14.81
N GLY A 183 27.59 -11.20 -14.49
CA GLY A 183 28.59 -10.61 -15.41
C GLY A 183 28.04 -9.73 -16.53
N PHE A 184 26.71 -9.45 -16.55
CA PHE A 184 26.06 -8.62 -17.59
C PHE A 184 25.20 -7.53 -16.96
N GLU A 185 25.07 -6.39 -17.66
CA GLU A 185 24.08 -5.34 -17.33
C GLU A 185 22.69 -5.70 -17.89
N ALA A 186 22.24 -6.94 -17.64
CA ALA A 186 20.99 -7.47 -18.11
C ALA A 186 20.32 -8.32 -17.04
N ALA A 187 18.98 -8.40 -17.07
CA ALA A 187 18.20 -9.28 -16.24
C ALA A 187 17.35 -10.22 -17.09
N ASN A 188 17.22 -11.46 -16.65
CA ASN A 188 16.20 -12.38 -17.17
C ASN A 188 14.88 -12.08 -16.48
N ILE A 189 13.79 -12.10 -17.24
CA ILE A 189 12.42 -11.92 -16.75
C ILE A 189 11.65 -13.20 -17.12
N TRP A 190 11.02 -13.79 -16.12
CA TRP A 190 10.10 -14.93 -16.29
C TRP A 190 8.68 -14.48 -15.89
N THR A 191 7.70 -15.03 -16.58
CA THR A 191 6.27 -14.85 -16.30
C THR A 191 5.64 -16.19 -15.95
#